data_f927b16bc5fb05dd5de41b652662a023
#
_entry.id   f927b16bc5fb05dd5de41b652662a023
#
_cell.length_a   1.000
_cell.length_b   1.000
_cell.length_c   1.000
_cell.angle_alpha   90.00
_cell.angle_beta   90.00
_cell.angle_gamma   90.00
#
_symmetry.space_group_name_H-M   'P 1'
#
loop_
_entity.id
_entity.type
_entity.pdbx_description
1 polymer ?
#
loop_
_entity_poly.entity_id
_entity_poly.type
_entity_poly.pdbx_seq_one_letter_code
_entity_poly.pdbx_strand_id
1 'polypeptide(L)'
;MALVTGQGAAAQSAPRSIQGVWKIVEAAISGPAARTIAFTERPNLTIITNKHYSRVEVQADGPRPILADVAKATADELRAVWGPFVSEAGTYELAAGGLITMRPIAAKNPAVMGPGVFITYSYKLDGDTLTLTQQRNQNGPFANPFALKLVRVE
;
A
#
# COMPACT_ATOMS: atom_id res chain seq x y z
N MET A 1 -47.87 -29.62 24.79
CA MET A 1 -46.85 -28.62 25.19
C MET A 1 -45.67 -28.86 24.35
N ALA A 2 -45.49 -28.12 23.23
CA ALA A 2 -44.41 -28.31 22.25
C ALA A 2 -43.39 -27.19 22.44
N LEU A 3 -42.14 -27.58 22.77
CA LEU A 3 -40.99 -26.65 22.86
C LEU A 3 -40.52 -26.37 21.43
N VAL A 4 -40.62 -25.10 21.04
CA VAL A 4 -40.00 -24.57 19.82
C VAL A 4 -38.61 -24.12 20.19
N THR A 5 -37.58 -24.90 19.80
CA THR A 5 -36.19 -24.49 19.87
C THR A 5 -35.86 -23.55 18.71
N GLY A 6 -35.79 -22.25 19.01
CA GLY A 6 -35.31 -21.24 18.05
C GLY A 6 -33.80 -21.43 17.81
N GLN A 7 -33.42 -21.89 16.61
CA GLN A 7 -32.04 -21.82 16.15
C GLN A 7 -31.73 -20.37 15.80
N GLY A 8 -30.89 -19.73 16.61
CA GLY A 8 -30.30 -18.44 16.30
C GLY A 8 -29.37 -18.60 15.11
N ALA A 9 -29.76 -18.06 13.94
CA ALA A 9 -28.89 -17.92 12.79
C ALA A 9 -27.74 -16.97 13.18
N ALA A 10 -26.53 -17.50 13.28
CA ALA A 10 -25.35 -16.65 13.39
C ALA A 10 -25.27 -15.78 12.13
N ALA A 11 -25.34 -14.46 12.33
CA ALA A 11 -25.15 -13.51 11.23
C ALA A 11 -23.76 -13.71 10.65
N GLN A 12 -23.66 -14.29 9.46
CA GLN A 12 -22.42 -14.31 8.69
C GLN A 12 -22.06 -12.87 8.38
N SER A 13 -20.98 -12.36 9.00
CA SER A 13 -20.44 -11.08 8.65
C SER A 13 -20.06 -11.08 7.18
N ALA A 14 -20.54 -10.07 6.42
CA ALA A 14 -20.16 -9.91 5.01
C ALA A 14 -18.63 -9.97 4.85
N PRO A 15 -18.11 -10.59 3.78
CA PRO A 15 -16.67 -10.65 3.57
C PRO A 15 -16.09 -9.23 3.60
N ARG A 16 -15.08 -9.01 4.45
CA ARG A 16 -14.43 -7.70 4.57
C ARG A 16 -13.82 -7.31 3.25
N SER A 17 -14.09 -6.07 2.83
CA SER A 17 -13.51 -5.47 1.62
C SER A 17 -12.09 -4.97 1.89
N ILE A 18 -11.27 -4.87 0.83
CA ILE A 18 -9.97 -4.17 0.90
C ILE A 18 -10.14 -2.65 1.05
N GLN A 19 -11.35 -2.12 0.85
CA GLN A 19 -11.66 -0.71 1.05
C GLN A 19 -11.47 -0.34 2.52
N GLY A 20 -10.96 0.86 2.76
CA GLY A 20 -10.70 1.38 4.10
C GLY A 20 -9.42 2.20 4.17
N VAL A 21 -9.03 2.52 5.39
CA VAL A 21 -7.79 3.21 5.71
C VAL A 21 -6.80 2.21 6.31
N TRP A 22 -5.58 2.23 5.81
CA TRP A 22 -4.56 1.24 6.11
C TRP A 22 -3.25 1.90 6.48
N LYS A 23 -2.50 1.26 7.37
CA LYS A 23 -1.13 1.62 7.71
C LYS A 23 -0.19 0.47 7.34
N ILE A 24 0.86 0.75 6.58
CA ILE A 24 1.94 -0.20 6.34
C ILE A 24 2.69 -0.40 7.65
N VAL A 25 2.87 -1.65 8.05
CA VAL A 25 3.63 -2.03 9.27
C VAL A 25 4.91 -2.76 8.93
N GLU A 26 5.01 -3.35 7.74
CA GLU A 26 6.16 -4.13 7.32
C GLU A 26 6.30 -4.13 5.79
N ALA A 27 7.54 -4.09 5.31
CA ALA A 27 7.90 -4.40 3.93
C ALA A 27 8.93 -5.52 3.89
N ALA A 28 8.66 -6.59 3.16
CA ALA A 28 9.59 -7.69 2.95
C ALA A 28 10.12 -7.63 1.52
N ILE A 29 11.44 -7.55 1.36
CA ILE A 29 12.15 -7.55 0.08
C ILE A 29 12.69 -8.96 -0.15
N SER A 30 12.46 -9.52 -1.33
CA SER A 30 12.98 -10.85 -1.71
C SER A 30 14.27 -10.77 -2.52
N GLY A 31 14.87 -11.96 -2.82
CA GLY A 31 16.06 -12.06 -3.65
C GLY A 31 17.37 -11.94 -2.88
N PRO A 32 18.50 -11.63 -3.56
CA PRO A 32 19.83 -11.59 -2.94
C PRO A 32 19.99 -10.57 -1.81
N ALA A 33 19.17 -9.49 -1.83
CA ALA A 33 19.13 -8.46 -0.79
C ALA A 33 17.93 -8.65 0.15
N ALA A 34 17.46 -9.89 0.31
CA ALA A 34 16.28 -10.19 1.12
C ALA A 34 16.39 -9.63 2.54
N ARG A 35 15.40 -8.85 2.93
CA ARG A 35 15.29 -8.28 4.27
C ARG A 35 13.88 -7.86 4.57
N THR A 36 13.58 -7.75 5.85
CA THR A 36 12.32 -7.19 6.36
C THR A 36 12.60 -5.82 6.96
N ILE A 37 11.76 -4.85 6.62
CA ILE A 37 11.82 -3.46 7.09
C ILE A 37 10.56 -3.19 7.90
N ALA A 38 10.71 -2.83 9.16
CA ALA A 38 9.60 -2.38 9.99
C ALA A 38 9.18 -0.96 9.59
N PHE A 39 7.85 -0.76 9.51
CA PHE A 39 7.24 0.53 9.17
C PHE A 39 6.38 1.10 10.31
N THR A 40 6.34 0.47 11.47
CA THR A 40 5.48 0.87 12.59
C THR A 40 5.69 2.32 13.02
N GLU A 41 6.93 2.78 13.03
CA GLU A 41 7.31 4.15 13.42
C GLU A 41 7.42 5.12 12.24
N ARG A 42 7.30 4.64 10.99
CA ARG A 42 7.39 5.49 9.80
C ARG A 42 6.02 6.06 9.46
N PRO A 43 5.89 7.39 9.30
CA PRO A 43 4.63 7.99 8.88
C PRO A 43 4.18 7.44 7.52
N ASN A 44 3.02 6.82 7.49
CA ASN A 44 2.43 6.32 6.25
C ASN A 44 0.92 6.16 6.37
N LEU A 45 0.23 6.26 5.25
CA LEU A 45 -1.20 6.02 5.16
C LEU A 45 -1.54 5.56 3.74
N THR A 46 -2.41 4.56 3.65
CA THR A 46 -3.00 4.10 2.39
C THR A 46 -4.52 4.13 2.52
N ILE A 47 -5.19 4.81 1.61
CA ILE A 47 -6.65 4.88 1.55
C ILE A 47 -7.10 4.16 0.29
N ILE A 48 -8.01 3.22 0.44
CA ILE A 48 -8.59 2.46 -0.67
C ILE A 48 -10.11 2.68 -0.65
N THR A 49 -10.65 3.26 -1.70
CA THR A 49 -12.09 3.47 -1.91
C THR A 49 -12.64 2.41 -2.86
N ASN A 50 -13.81 2.62 -3.43
CA ASN A 50 -14.41 1.68 -4.39
C ASN A 50 -13.60 1.50 -5.69
N LYS A 51 -12.95 2.56 -6.19
CA LYS A 51 -12.24 2.57 -7.49
C LYS A 51 -10.86 3.21 -7.43
N HIS A 52 -10.53 3.91 -6.36
CA HIS A 52 -9.32 4.69 -6.26
C HIS A 52 -8.53 4.30 -5.01
N TYR A 53 -7.24 4.53 -5.10
CA TYR A 53 -6.35 4.45 -3.96
C TYR A 53 -5.51 5.71 -3.85
N SER A 54 -5.04 5.99 -2.65
CA SER A 54 -4.01 6.99 -2.37
C SER A 54 -3.05 6.42 -1.34
N ARG A 55 -1.76 6.55 -1.59
CA ARG A 55 -0.71 6.11 -0.69
C ARG A 55 0.29 7.21 -0.48
N VAL A 56 0.62 7.48 0.78
CA VAL A 56 1.70 8.36 1.20
C VAL A 56 2.54 7.63 2.25
N GLU A 57 3.86 7.72 2.13
CA GLU A 57 4.77 7.09 3.08
C GLU A 57 6.09 7.84 3.18
N VAL A 58 6.72 7.77 4.35
CA VAL A 58 8.07 8.27 4.59
C VAL A 58 8.97 7.06 4.84
N GLN A 59 9.95 6.85 3.96
CA GLN A 59 10.87 5.71 4.01
C GLN A 59 12.13 5.97 4.85
N ALA A 60 12.28 7.16 5.44
CA ALA A 60 13.39 7.49 6.33
C ALA A 60 13.28 6.74 7.66
N ASP A 61 14.42 6.39 8.23
CA ASP A 61 14.54 5.75 9.56
C ASP A 61 14.40 6.74 10.72
N GLY A 62 14.24 8.03 10.45
CA GLY A 62 14.11 9.09 11.44
C GLY A 62 13.41 10.33 10.88
N PRO A 63 13.31 11.39 11.69
CA PRO A 63 12.71 12.64 11.28
C PRO A 63 13.41 13.25 10.07
N ARG A 64 12.63 13.72 9.09
CA ARG A 64 13.17 14.49 7.98
C ARG A 64 13.54 15.90 8.46
N PRO A 65 14.61 16.51 7.94
CA PRO A 65 14.96 17.89 8.29
C PRO A 65 13.86 18.87 7.88
N ILE A 66 13.71 19.94 8.63
CA ILE A 66 12.82 21.06 8.30
C ILE A 66 13.66 22.12 7.63
N LEU A 67 13.30 22.52 6.41
CA LEU A 67 13.97 23.58 5.68
C LEU A 67 13.48 24.94 6.17
N ALA A 68 14.39 25.83 6.51
CA ALA A 68 14.07 27.20 6.92
C ALA A 68 13.52 28.02 5.74
N ASP A 69 14.07 27.81 4.54
CA ASP A 69 13.64 28.46 3.29
C ASP A 69 13.84 27.49 2.13
N VAL A 70 12.75 26.96 1.60
CA VAL A 70 12.78 25.99 0.49
C VAL A 70 13.39 26.61 -0.78
N ALA A 71 13.19 27.92 -1.01
CA ALA A 71 13.70 28.59 -2.20
C ALA A 71 15.24 28.75 -2.19
N LYS A 72 15.86 28.68 -1.02
CA LYS A 72 17.31 28.79 -0.84
C LYS A 72 17.98 27.46 -0.51
N ALA A 73 17.18 26.39 -0.40
CA ALA A 73 17.72 25.08 -0.04
C ALA A 73 18.63 24.52 -1.13
N THR A 74 19.71 23.91 -0.70
CA THR A 74 20.62 23.18 -1.59
C THR A 74 19.97 21.91 -2.13
N ALA A 75 20.52 21.37 -3.22
CA ALA A 75 20.05 20.12 -3.80
C ALA A 75 20.12 18.95 -2.80
N ASP A 76 21.12 18.92 -1.91
CA ASP A 76 21.27 17.86 -0.91
C ASP A 76 20.25 17.99 0.21
N GLU A 77 19.95 19.19 0.67
CA GLU A 77 18.87 19.46 1.62
C GLU A 77 17.51 19.06 1.05
N LEU A 78 17.25 19.41 -0.21
CA LEU A 78 16.01 18.99 -0.89
C LEU A 78 15.93 17.46 -1.04
N ARG A 79 17.04 16.79 -1.37
CA ARG A 79 17.08 15.31 -1.42
C ARG A 79 16.84 14.69 -0.06
N ALA A 80 17.39 15.25 1.01
CA ALA A 80 17.20 14.74 2.36
C ALA A 80 15.71 14.83 2.80
N VAL A 81 15.03 15.91 2.43
CA VAL A 81 13.61 16.12 2.76
C VAL A 81 12.69 15.31 1.86
N TRP A 82 12.87 15.39 0.55
CA TRP A 82 11.93 14.83 -0.42
C TRP A 82 12.29 13.43 -0.89
N GLY A 83 13.57 13.03 -0.82
CA GLY A 83 14.01 11.71 -1.24
C GLY A 83 13.21 10.58 -0.59
N PRO A 84 13.12 10.54 0.74
CA PRO A 84 12.42 9.48 1.46
C PRO A 84 10.89 9.52 1.34
N PHE A 85 10.31 10.58 0.81
CA PHE A 85 8.87 10.71 0.68
C PHE A 85 8.37 10.02 -0.57
N VAL A 86 7.39 9.15 -0.44
CA VAL A 86 6.68 8.50 -1.54
C VAL A 86 5.22 8.88 -1.48
N SER A 87 4.66 9.28 -2.63
CA SER A 87 3.22 9.51 -2.74
C SER A 87 2.75 9.13 -4.13
N GLU A 88 1.61 8.49 -4.18
CA GLU A 88 0.88 8.20 -5.41
C GLU A 88 -0.60 8.03 -5.14
N ALA A 89 -1.41 8.36 -6.12
CA ALA A 89 -2.84 8.10 -6.14
C ALA A 89 -3.27 7.68 -7.54
N GLY A 90 -4.29 6.84 -7.62
CA GLY A 90 -4.73 6.33 -8.91
C GLY A 90 -5.98 5.47 -8.82
N THR A 91 -6.24 4.73 -9.88
CA THR A 91 -7.29 3.72 -9.94
C THR A 91 -6.75 2.33 -9.69
N TYR A 92 -7.62 1.41 -9.33
CA TYR A 92 -7.29 0.00 -9.28
C TYR A 92 -8.42 -0.88 -9.82
N GLU A 93 -8.04 -2.08 -10.21
CA GLU A 93 -8.95 -3.14 -10.66
C GLU A 93 -8.65 -4.42 -9.89
N LEU A 94 -9.70 -5.12 -9.45
CA LEU A 94 -9.58 -6.44 -8.85
C LEU A 94 -9.84 -7.51 -9.91
N ALA A 95 -9.04 -8.56 -9.91
CA ALA A 95 -9.21 -9.71 -10.78
C ALA A 95 -9.32 -11.01 -9.97
N ALA A 96 -9.83 -12.06 -10.61
CA ALA A 96 -9.88 -13.39 -10.02
C ALA A 96 -8.50 -13.85 -9.53
N GLY A 97 -8.48 -14.72 -8.52
CA GLY A 97 -7.24 -15.24 -7.93
C GLY A 97 -6.56 -14.28 -6.96
N GLY A 98 -7.28 -13.26 -6.45
CA GLY A 98 -6.72 -12.32 -5.47
C GLY A 98 -5.68 -11.38 -6.08
N LEU A 99 -5.92 -10.91 -7.29
CA LEU A 99 -5.04 -9.94 -7.96
C LEU A 99 -5.64 -8.54 -7.90
N ILE A 100 -4.78 -7.54 -7.69
CA ILE A 100 -5.10 -6.12 -7.77
C ILE A 100 -4.09 -5.44 -8.70
N THR A 101 -4.59 -4.73 -9.72
CA THR A 101 -3.76 -3.94 -10.63
C THR A 101 -3.97 -2.46 -10.33
N MET A 102 -2.92 -1.78 -9.93
CA MET A 102 -2.91 -0.35 -9.60
C MET A 102 -2.32 0.45 -10.75
N ARG A 103 -2.98 1.58 -11.09
CA ARG A 103 -2.60 2.52 -12.16
C ARG A 103 -2.49 3.92 -11.57
N PRO A 104 -1.27 4.42 -11.31
CA PRO A 104 -1.07 5.77 -10.82
C PRO A 104 -1.58 6.82 -11.80
N ILE A 105 -2.30 7.83 -11.29
CA ILE A 105 -2.75 9.02 -12.03
C ILE A 105 -1.91 10.22 -11.61
N ALA A 106 -1.59 10.31 -10.32
CA ALA A 106 -0.76 11.35 -9.75
C ALA A 106 0.26 10.74 -8.80
N ALA A 107 1.52 11.12 -8.94
CA ALA A 107 2.59 10.60 -8.09
C ALA A 107 3.73 11.62 -7.93
N LYS A 108 4.48 11.52 -6.84
CA LYS A 108 5.74 12.26 -6.68
C LYS A 108 6.74 11.90 -7.79
N ASN A 109 6.83 10.63 -8.15
CA ASN A 109 7.70 10.17 -9.25
C ASN A 109 6.93 10.23 -10.58
N PRO A 110 7.27 11.15 -11.49
CA PRO A 110 6.55 11.25 -12.76
C PRO A 110 6.70 10.00 -13.65
N ALA A 111 7.73 9.21 -13.48
CA ALA A 111 7.96 8.00 -14.29
C ALA A 111 6.88 6.92 -14.12
N VAL A 112 6.14 6.95 -13.00
CA VAL A 112 5.05 5.99 -12.77
C VAL A 112 3.69 6.46 -13.31
N MET A 113 3.59 7.68 -13.82
CA MET A 113 2.35 8.25 -14.37
C MET A 113 2.24 8.11 -15.89
N GLY A 114 3.19 7.43 -16.54
CA GLY A 114 3.21 7.27 -17.99
C GLY A 114 2.04 6.42 -18.53
N PRO A 115 1.65 6.61 -19.80
CA PRO A 115 0.66 5.76 -20.44
C PRO A 115 1.04 4.28 -20.34
N GLY A 116 0.09 3.44 -19.92
CA GLY A 116 0.32 1.99 -19.81
C GLY A 116 1.13 1.54 -18.59
N VAL A 117 1.58 2.44 -17.72
CA VAL A 117 2.25 2.06 -16.47
C VAL A 117 1.23 1.48 -15.48
N PHE A 118 1.58 0.36 -14.89
CA PHE A 118 0.80 -0.31 -13.86
C PHE A 118 1.66 -1.20 -12.98
N ILE A 119 1.15 -1.56 -11.82
CA ILE A 119 1.69 -2.64 -11.00
C ILE A 119 0.55 -3.57 -10.61
N THR A 120 0.75 -4.87 -10.84
CA THR A 120 -0.14 -5.91 -10.34
C THR A 120 0.48 -6.55 -9.09
N TYR A 121 -0.34 -6.65 -8.06
CA TYR A 121 -0.03 -7.38 -6.82
C TYR A 121 -0.97 -8.57 -6.69
N SER A 122 -0.52 -9.65 -6.06
CA SER A 122 -1.43 -10.54 -5.37
C SER A 122 -1.78 -9.91 -4.03
N TYR A 123 -3.05 -10.03 -3.61
CA TYR A 123 -3.45 -9.56 -2.29
C TYR A 123 -4.08 -10.69 -1.48
N LYS A 124 -3.85 -10.64 -0.18
CA LYS A 124 -4.51 -11.48 0.81
C LYS A 124 -5.06 -10.58 1.91
N LEU A 125 -6.35 -10.73 2.16
CA LEU A 125 -7.04 -10.07 3.27
C LEU A 125 -7.35 -11.13 4.34
N ASP A 126 -6.82 -10.92 5.54
CA ASP A 126 -7.01 -11.79 6.70
C ASP A 126 -7.39 -10.91 7.90
N GLY A 127 -8.68 -10.87 8.20
CA GLY A 127 -9.22 -9.96 9.22
C GLY A 127 -8.91 -8.50 8.86
N ASP A 128 -8.16 -7.84 9.72
CA ASP A 128 -7.71 -6.45 9.56
C ASP A 128 -6.28 -6.34 9.01
N THR A 129 -5.77 -7.41 8.43
CA THR A 129 -4.45 -7.44 7.78
C THR A 129 -4.59 -7.61 6.28
N LEU A 130 -4.01 -6.70 5.51
CA LEU A 130 -3.90 -6.78 4.05
C LEU A 130 -2.43 -6.99 3.68
N THR A 131 -2.14 -8.05 2.95
CA THR A 131 -0.82 -8.30 2.37
C THR A 131 -0.89 -8.06 0.87
N LEU A 132 0.02 -7.24 0.34
CA LEU A 132 0.19 -6.96 -1.09
C LEU A 132 1.57 -7.46 -1.52
N THR A 133 1.64 -8.40 -2.45
CA THR A 133 2.92 -8.91 -2.98
C THR A 133 3.03 -8.60 -4.47
N GLN A 134 4.08 -7.90 -4.87
CA GLN A 134 4.33 -7.57 -6.27
C GLN A 134 4.37 -8.82 -7.14
N GLN A 135 3.73 -8.76 -8.30
CA GLN A 135 3.73 -9.82 -9.31
C GLN A 135 4.41 -9.36 -10.59
N ARG A 136 3.91 -8.29 -11.18
CA ARG A 136 4.39 -7.77 -12.46
C ARG A 136 4.09 -6.29 -12.63
N ASN A 137 4.77 -5.68 -13.59
CA ASN A 137 4.44 -4.37 -14.15
C ASN A 137 4.40 -4.44 -15.69
N GLN A 138 4.36 -3.29 -16.38
CA GLN A 138 4.35 -3.21 -17.85
C GLN A 138 5.59 -3.84 -18.50
N ASN A 139 6.69 -4.02 -17.78
CA ASN A 139 7.94 -4.62 -18.26
C ASN A 139 8.03 -6.15 -18.01
N GLY A 140 7.02 -6.74 -17.37
CA GLY A 140 6.96 -8.15 -17.03
C GLY A 140 6.98 -8.45 -15.53
N PRO A 141 7.22 -9.71 -15.14
CA PRO A 141 7.29 -10.13 -13.75
C PRO A 141 8.46 -9.48 -13.00
N PHE A 142 8.27 -9.20 -11.71
CA PHE A 142 9.38 -8.76 -10.85
C PHE A 142 10.30 -9.93 -10.52
N ALA A 143 11.61 -9.77 -10.79
CA ALA A 143 12.61 -10.78 -10.42
C ALA A 143 12.77 -10.89 -8.89
N ASN A 144 12.67 -9.78 -8.18
CA ASN A 144 12.77 -9.69 -6.72
C ASN A 144 11.56 -8.92 -6.17
N PRO A 145 10.37 -9.55 -6.11
CA PRO A 145 9.17 -8.88 -5.65
C PRO A 145 9.30 -8.48 -4.17
N PHE A 146 8.70 -7.35 -3.81
CA PHE A 146 8.50 -7.04 -2.41
C PHE A 146 7.03 -7.25 -2.00
N ALA A 147 6.84 -7.52 -0.72
CA ALA A 147 5.54 -7.61 -0.09
C ALA A 147 5.36 -6.50 0.94
N LEU A 148 4.16 -5.93 0.97
CA LEU A 148 3.74 -4.98 2.00
C LEU A 148 2.69 -5.65 2.89
N LYS A 149 2.88 -5.52 4.20
CA LYS A 149 1.88 -5.88 5.19
C LYS A 149 1.27 -4.61 5.77
N LEU A 150 -0.05 -4.51 5.63
CA LEU A 150 -0.81 -3.36 6.10
C LEU A 150 -1.79 -3.82 7.17
N VAL A 151 -2.05 -2.95 8.14
CA VAL A 151 -3.13 -3.14 9.12
C VAL A 151 -4.19 -2.07 8.92
N ARG A 152 -5.44 -2.45 9.14
CA ARG A 152 -6.59 -1.55 9.04
C ARG A 152 -6.57 -0.54 10.17
N VAL A 153 -6.84 0.73 9.83
CA VAL A 153 -7.02 1.83 10.79
C VAL A 153 -8.50 2.19 10.88
N GLU A 154 -9.22 2.12 9.74
CA GLU A 154 -10.68 2.34 9.61
C GLU A 154 -11.28 1.40 8.59
#